data_6f5a367c281b58428cd983b3b7a6445f
#
_entry.id   6f5a367c281b58428cd983b3b7a6445f
#
_cell.length_a   1.000
_cell.length_b   1.000
_cell.length_c   1.000
_cell.angle_alpha   90.00
_cell.angle_beta   90.00
_cell.angle_gamma   90.00
#
_symmetry.space_group_name_H-M   'P 1'
#
loop_
_entity.id
_entity.type
_entity.pdbx_description
1 polymer ?
#
loop_
_entity_poly.entity_id
_entity_poly.type
_entity_poly.pdbx_seq_one_letter_code
_entity_poly.pdbx_strand_id
1 'polypeptide(L)'
;PSFGQIAGYMLDTLFMDGRYSDMERLTRVNQLLDSVPPDLDRGEFSGMRPIDTMLIVPSEDLRVVAERYRGELPFAIRALLRGVGGQPEGPSRLLSFLLFERAYTQELIRLGYRDAMRVKDQLLAFATGEPVPRLFAPEWIRRDLNSLGG
;
A
#
# COMPACT_ATOMS: atom_id res chain seq x y z
N PRO A 1 -5.78 -1.79 -24.24
CA PRO A 1 -6.08 -1.16 -22.96
C PRO A 1 -6.68 0.22 -23.18
N SER A 2 -7.74 0.58 -22.43
CA SER A 2 -8.31 1.93 -22.49
C SER A 2 -7.37 2.95 -21.82
N PHE A 3 -7.51 4.24 -22.19
CA PHE A 3 -6.74 5.31 -21.54
C PHE A 3 -6.92 5.31 -20.02
N GLY A 4 -8.14 5.03 -19.52
CA GLY A 4 -8.41 4.91 -18.08
C GLY A 4 -7.66 3.76 -17.40
N GLN A 5 -7.48 2.63 -18.09
CA GLN A 5 -6.66 1.52 -17.59
C GLN A 5 -5.18 1.89 -17.53
N ILE A 6 -4.67 2.56 -18.57
CA ILE A 6 -3.28 3.03 -18.61
C ILE A 6 -3.02 4.05 -17.50
N ALA A 7 -3.90 5.05 -17.35
CA ALA A 7 -3.77 6.07 -16.31
C ALA A 7 -3.85 5.47 -14.90
N GLY A 8 -4.78 4.53 -14.66
CA GLY A 8 -4.88 3.81 -13.40
C GLY A 8 -3.62 3.01 -13.09
N TYR A 9 -3.05 2.35 -14.09
CA TYR A 9 -1.80 1.60 -13.94
C TYR A 9 -0.60 2.52 -13.61
N MET A 10 -0.51 3.67 -14.30
CA MET A 10 0.53 4.68 -14.00
C MET A 10 0.42 5.21 -12.58
N LEU A 11 -0.79 5.49 -12.10
CA LEU A 11 -1.00 5.94 -10.72
C LEU A 11 -0.64 4.85 -9.71
N ASP A 12 -1.03 3.61 -9.93
CA ASP A 12 -0.62 2.48 -9.08
C ASP A 12 0.91 2.38 -9.00
N THR A 13 1.60 2.40 -10.15
CA THR A 13 3.06 2.35 -10.22
C THR A 13 3.71 3.50 -9.46
N LEU A 14 3.22 4.73 -9.66
CA LEU A 14 3.77 5.92 -8.98
C LEU A 14 3.59 5.85 -7.45
N PHE A 15 2.46 5.33 -6.96
CA PHE A 15 2.14 5.36 -5.54
C PHE A 15 2.47 4.06 -4.79
N MET A 16 2.56 2.93 -5.48
CA MET A 16 2.75 1.61 -4.85
C MET A 16 4.19 1.10 -4.98
N ASP A 17 4.82 1.20 -6.15
CA ASP A 17 6.15 0.65 -6.39
C ASP A 17 7.24 1.29 -5.52
N GLY A 18 7.14 2.60 -5.25
CA GLY A 18 8.10 3.30 -4.41
C GLY A 18 8.25 2.70 -3.01
N ARG A 19 7.14 2.29 -2.40
CA ARG A 19 7.13 1.78 -1.01
C ARG A 19 7.82 0.42 -0.87
N TYR A 20 7.60 -0.49 -1.81
CA TYR A 20 8.24 -1.80 -1.77
C TYR A 20 9.73 -1.70 -2.05
N SER A 21 10.13 -0.86 -3.01
CA SER A 21 11.52 -0.57 -3.33
C SER A 21 12.27 0.05 -2.13
N ASP A 22 11.63 1.00 -1.42
CA ASP A 22 12.20 1.62 -0.24
C ASP A 22 12.37 0.64 0.92
N MET A 23 11.39 -0.25 1.14
CA MET A 23 11.50 -1.30 2.15
C MET A 23 12.59 -2.32 1.82
N GLU A 24 12.73 -2.70 0.55
CA GLU A 24 13.80 -3.59 0.11
C GLU A 24 15.17 -2.96 0.32
N ARG A 25 15.32 -1.69 -0.09
CA ARG A 25 16.56 -0.91 0.14
C ARG A 25 16.90 -0.83 1.62
N LEU A 26 15.93 -0.51 2.47
CA LEU A 26 16.12 -0.44 3.91
C LEU A 26 16.52 -1.79 4.51
N THR A 27 15.89 -2.87 4.06
CA THR A 27 16.25 -4.22 4.49
C THR A 27 17.70 -4.55 4.12
N ARG A 28 18.16 -4.20 2.91
CA ARG A 28 19.55 -4.39 2.49
C ARG A 28 20.52 -3.56 3.32
N VAL A 29 20.18 -2.30 3.59
CA VAL A 29 21.02 -1.44 4.45
C VAL A 29 21.12 -2.01 5.86
N ASN A 30 20.01 -2.45 6.46
CA ASN A 30 20.03 -3.10 7.78
C ASN A 30 20.91 -4.36 7.78
N GLN A 31 20.81 -5.22 6.76
CA GLN A 31 21.64 -6.41 6.63
C GLN A 31 23.14 -6.06 6.53
N LEU A 32 23.48 -5.00 5.80
CA LEU A 32 24.86 -4.52 5.72
C LEU A 32 25.35 -4.04 7.08
N LEU A 33 24.56 -3.25 7.80
CA LEU A 33 24.90 -2.77 9.14
C LEU A 33 25.07 -3.90 10.14
N ASP A 34 24.25 -4.95 10.06
CA ASP A 34 24.32 -6.13 10.90
C ASP A 34 25.56 -7.00 10.58
N SER A 35 26.05 -6.94 9.33
CA SER A 35 27.25 -7.71 8.89
C SER A 35 28.57 -7.06 9.27
N VAL A 36 28.57 -5.79 9.66
CA VAL A 36 29.78 -5.07 10.08
C VAL A 36 30.14 -5.48 11.52
N PRO A 37 31.33 -6.06 11.75
CA PRO A 37 31.80 -6.40 13.11
C PRO A 37 31.78 -5.18 14.05
N PRO A 38 31.41 -5.36 15.31
CA PRO A 38 31.28 -4.24 16.26
C PRO A 38 32.61 -3.56 16.58
N ASP A 39 33.71 -4.24 16.39
CA ASP A 39 35.09 -3.80 16.62
C ASP A 39 35.73 -3.09 15.41
N LEU A 40 35.07 -3.13 14.26
CA LEU A 40 35.52 -2.42 13.08
C LEU A 40 35.15 -0.94 13.15
N ASP A 41 36.13 -0.08 12.87
CA ASP A 41 35.83 1.35 12.70
C ASP A 41 34.83 1.54 11.55
N ARG A 42 33.62 1.91 11.91
CA ARG A 42 32.53 2.10 10.95
C ARG A 42 32.70 3.34 10.06
N GLY A 43 33.71 4.18 10.32
CA GLY A 43 34.01 5.36 9.50
C GLY A 43 32.76 6.22 9.25
N GLU A 44 32.39 6.45 8.01
CA GLU A 44 31.20 7.21 7.63
C GLU A 44 29.88 6.56 8.09
N PHE A 45 29.85 5.29 8.43
CA PHE A 45 28.67 4.56 8.92
C PHE A 45 28.53 4.60 10.46
N SER A 46 29.44 5.28 11.18
CA SER A 46 29.45 5.29 12.65
C SER A 46 28.15 5.87 13.26
N GLY A 47 27.42 6.72 12.54
CA GLY A 47 26.13 7.27 12.95
C GLY A 47 24.90 6.48 12.48
N MET A 48 25.07 5.44 11.68
CA MET A 48 23.95 4.65 11.15
C MET A 48 23.57 3.53 12.12
N ARG A 49 22.28 3.31 12.25
CA ARG A 49 21.69 2.23 13.04
C ARG A 49 20.64 1.50 12.20
N PRO A 50 20.43 0.20 12.40
CA PRO A 50 19.29 -0.50 11.82
C PRO A 50 17.97 0.18 12.20
N ILE A 51 17.06 0.28 11.25
CA ILE A 51 15.73 0.86 11.44
C ILE A 51 14.70 -0.25 11.26
N ASP A 52 13.94 -0.50 12.29
CA ASP A 52 12.83 -1.42 12.21
C ASP A 52 11.64 -0.78 11.49
N THR A 53 10.96 -1.57 10.68
CA THR A 53 9.78 -1.15 9.93
C THR A 53 8.66 -2.15 10.07
N MET A 54 7.44 -1.63 10.16
CA MET A 54 6.21 -2.41 10.15
C MET A 54 5.30 -1.85 9.07
N LEU A 55 4.92 -2.67 8.09
CA LEU A 55 3.98 -2.31 7.05
C LEU A 55 2.62 -2.95 7.31
N ILE A 56 1.60 -2.12 7.45
CA ILE A 56 0.20 -2.55 7.54
C ILE A 56 -0.47 -2.24 6.22
N VAL A 57 -1.03 -3.26 5.59
CA VAL A 57 -1.72 -3.15 4.32
C VAL A 57 -3.22 -3.32 4.56
N PRO A 58 -4.10 -2.56 3.87
CA PRO A 58 -5.53 -2.71 3.99
C PRO A 58 -5.99 -4.16 3.79
N SER A 59 -6.88 -4.64 4.64
CA SER A 59 -7.41 -6.03 4.56
C SER A 59 -8.34 -6.24 3.38
N GLU A 60 -8.92 -5.17 2.83
CA GLU A 60 -9.75 -5.18 1.64
C GLU A 60 -9.05 -4.45 0.49
N ASP A 61 -9.27 -4.91 -0.74
CA ASP A 61 -8.82 -4.21 -1.93
C ASP A 61 -9.58 -2.89 -2.09
N LEU A 62 -8.87 -1.76 -2.03
CA LEU A 62 -9.47 -0.42 -2.11
C LEU A 62 -10.19 -0.19 -3.44
N ARG A 63 -9.81 -0.90 -4.52
CA ARG A 63 -10.51 -0.86 -5.82
C ARG A 63 -11.91 -1.43 -5.69
N VAL A 64 -12.06 -2.53 -4.95
CA VAL A 64 -13.36 -3.17 -4.69
C VAL A 64 -14.20 -2.30 -3.75
N VAL A 65 -13.58 -1.68 -2.75
CA VAL A 65 -14.27 -0.74 -1.87
C VAL A 65 -14.78 0.47 -2.67
N ALA A 66 -13.92 1.08 -3.50
CA ALA A 66 -14.30 2.23 -4.33
C ALA A 66 -15.47 1.91 -5.28
N GLU A 67 -15.52 0.69 -5.84
CA GLU A 67 -16.59 0.27 -6.74
C GLU A 67 -17.98 0.31 -6.09
N ARG A 68 -18.07 0.00 -4.79
CA ARG A 68 -19.35 0.08 -4.03
C ARG A 68 -19.91 1.50 -3.98
N TYR A 69 -19.04 2.52 -4.08
CA TYR A 69 -19.38 3.95 -4.00
C TYR A 69 -19.39 4.65 -5.36
N ARG A 70 -19.22 3.93 -6.47
CA ARG A 70 -19.24 4.48 -7.85
C ARG A 70 -20.48 5.33 -8.11
N GLY A 71 -21.62 4.96 -7.54
CA GLY A 71 -22.89 5.67 -7.70
C GLY A 71 -22.92 7.07 -7.08
N GLU A 72 -22.04 7.33 -6.11
CA GLU A 72 -21.97 8.59 -5.37
C GLU A 72 -21.10 9.66 -6.07
N LEU A 73 -20.38 9.27 -7.14
CA LEU A 73 -19.59 10.20 -7.93
C LEU A 73 -20.44 11.33 -8.51
N PRO A 74 -19.95 12.57 -8.50
CA PRO A 74 -20.56 13.67 -9.25
C PRO A 74 -20.76 13.32 -10.72
N PHE A 75 -21.83 13.80 -11.31
CA PHE A 75 -22.17 13.51 -12.71
C PHE A 75 -21.01 13.80 -13.68
N ALA A 76 -20.30 14.90 -13.48
CA ALA A 76 -19.16 15.30 -14.30
C ALA A 76 -18.03 14.25 -14.28
N ILE A 77 -17.71 13.72 -13.10
CA ILE A 77 -16.67 12.67 -12.94
C ILE A 77 -17.13 11.37 -13.59
N ARG A 78 -18.42 11.00 -13.42
CA ARG A 78 -18.98 9.81 -14.08
C ARG A 78 -18.96 9.93 -15.61
N ALA A 79 -19.27 11.11 -16.14
CA ALA A 79 -19.21 11.38 -17.58
C ALA A 79 -17.76 11.30 -18.11
N LEU A 80 -16.82 11.88 -17.37
CA LEU A 80 -15.39 11.81 -17.69
C LEU A 80 -14.90 10.35 -17.72
N LEU A 81 -15.20 9.56 -16.69
CA LEU A 81 -14.82 8.15 -16.62
C LEU A 81 -15.39 7.32 -17.78
N ARG A 82 -16.63 7.60 -18.22
CA ARG A 82 -17.23 6.96 -19.41
C ARG A 82 -16.51 7.37 -20.70
N GLY A 83 -16.17 8.67 -20.83
CA GLY A 83 -15.49 9.20 -22.04
C GLY A 83 -14.06 8.69 -22.20
N VAL A 84 -13.39 8.37 -21.11
CA VAL A 84 -12.00 7.88 -21.09
C VAL A 84 -11.92 6.35 -21.32
N GLY A 85 -13.04 5.70 -21.68
CA GLY A 85 -13.08 4.28 -22.02
C GLY A 85 -13.06 3.35 -20.81
N GLY A 86 -13.55 3.85 -19.66
CA GLY A 86 -13.83 3.00 -18.51
C GLY A 86 -14.93 2.01 -18.87
N GLN A 87 -14.59 0.74 -19.07
CA GLN A 87 -15.60 -0.31 -19.17
C GLN A 87 -16.42 -0.34 -17.88
N PRO A 88 -17.75 -0.52 -17.96
CA PRO A 88 -18.61 -0.56 -16.77
C PRO A 88 -18.39 -1.79 -15.87
N GLU A 89 -17.56 -2.72 -16.30
CA GLU A 89 -17.37 -4.01 -15.62
C GLU A 89 -15.95 -4.15 -15.09
N GLY A 90 -15.81 -4.12 -13.77
CA GLY A 90 -14.59 -4.42 -13.02
C GLY A 90 -14.06 -3.28 -12.14
N PRO A 91 -13.28 -3.61 -11.12
CA PRO A 91 -12.73 -2.64 -10.17
C PRO A 91 -11.79 -1.66 -10.89
N SER A 92 -12.24 -0.42 -11.05
CA SER A 92 -11.47 0.63 -11.71
C SER A 92 -10.38 1.15 -10.77
N ARG A 93 -9.13 0.96 -11.15
CA ARG A 93 -7.97 1.51 -10.42
C ARG A 93 -8.06 3.03 -10.32
N LEU A 94 -8.46 3.69 -11.41
CA LEU A 94 -8.60 5.14 -11.45
C LEU A 94 -9.70 5.64 -10.51
N LEU A 95 -10.76 4.87 -10.30
CA LEU A 95 -11.87 5.24 -9.42
C LEU A 95 -11.41 5.43 -7.97
N SER A 96 -10.59 4.54 -7.44
CA SER A 96 -10.10 4.62 -6.06
C SER A 96 -9.25 5.88 -5.78
N PHE A 97 -8.61 6.45 -6.81
CA PHE A 97 -7.84 7.69 -6.71
C PHE A 97 -8.69 8.95 -6.89
N LEU A 98 -9.82 8.87 -7.58
CA LEU A 98 -10.68 10.03 -7.89
C LEU A 98 -11.87 10.16 -6.94
N LEU A 99 -12.19 9.12 -6.19
CA LEU A 99 -13.35 9.10 -5.31
C LEU A 99 -13.00 9.73 -3.95
N PHE A 100 -13.39 11.00 -3.76
CA PHE A 100 -13.24 11.74 -2.50
C PHE A 100 -14.58 12.03 -1.82
N GLU A 101 -15.59 11.20 -2.10
CA GLU A 101 -16.90 11.35 -1.48
C GLU A 101 -16.87 10.97 0.00
N ARG A 102 -17.72 11.66 0.78
CA ARG A 102 -17.74 11.50 2.25
C ARG A 102 -17.95 10.06 2.70
N ALA A 103 -18.88 9.35 2.09
CA ALA A 103 -19.19 7.97 2.48
C ALA A 103 -18.02 7.02 2.20
N TYR A 104 -17.38 7.15 1.04
CA TYR A 104 -16.19 6.38 0.70
C TYR A 104 -15.04 6.68 1.67
N THR A 105 -14.75 7.97 1.92
CA THR A 105 -13.67 8.37 2.84
C THR A 105 -13.92 7.85 4.27
N GLN A 106 -15.17 7.91 4.75
CA GLN A 106 -15.53 7.33 6.04
C GLN A 106 -15.32 5.82 6.09
N GLU A 107 -15.63 5.11 5.00
CA GLU A 107 -15.39 3.66 4.93
C GLU A 107 -13.90 3.33 4.94
N LEU A 108 -13.06 4.11 4.24
CA LEU A 108 -11.62 3.95 4.31
C LEU A 108 -11.07 4.18 5.72
N ILE A 109 -11.57 5.18 6.44
CA ILE A 109 -11.20 5.44 7.84
C ILE A 109 -11.61 4.25 8.73
N ARG A 110 -12.83 3.73 8.56
CA ARG A 110 -13.31 2.55 9.32
C ARG A 110 -12.47 1.31 9.01
N LEU A 111 -12.14 1.09 7.74
CA LEU A 111 -11.27 -0.02 7.31
C LEU A 111 -9.91 0.09 7.98
N GLY A 112 -9.26 1.25 7.89
CA GLY A 112 -7.95 1.49 8.51
C GLY A 112 -7.97 1.29 10.03
N TYR A 113 -9.02 1.76 10.71
CA TYR A 113 -9.20 1.55 12.14
C TYR A 113 -9.37 0.07 12.50
N ARG A 114 -10.21 -0.68 11.76
CA ARG A 114 -10.38 -2.12 11.96
C ARG A 114 -9.08 -2.89 11.77
N ASP A 115 -8.34 -2.53 10.73
CA ASP A 115 -7.08 -3.19 10.40
C ASP A 115 -5.99 -2.89 11.45
N ALA A 116 -5.90 -1.65 11.92
CA ALA A 116 -5.01 -1.29 13.01
C ALA A 116 -5.37 -2.02 14.32
N MET A 117 -6.67 -2.11 14.64
CA MET A 117 -7.12 -2.84 15.84
C MET A 117 -6.86 -4.35 15.75
N ARG A 118 -6.89 -4.94 14.55
CA ARG A 118 -6.57 -6.36 14.34
C ARG A 118 -5.11 -6.69 14.65
N VAL A 119 -4.20 -5.76 14.43
CA VAL A 119 -2.76 -5.91 14.70
C VAL A 119 -2.29 -5.07 15.89
N LYS A 120 -3.22 -4.71 16.79
CA LYS A 120 -2.95 -3.82 17.92
C LYS A 120 -1.79 -4.28 18.79
N ASP A 121 -1.76 -5.57 19.14
CA ASP A 121 -0.73 -6.11 20.01
C ASP A 121 0.66 -6.04 19.35
N GLN A 122 0.72 -6.31 18.06
CA GLN A 122 1.94 -6.17 17.27
C GLN A 122 2.38 -4.70 17.12
N LEU A 123 1.42 -3.76 16.99
CA LEU A 123 1.71 -2.33 16.98
C LEU A 123 2.28 -1.86 18.32
N LEU A 124 1.74 -2.36 19.43
CA LEU A 124 2.25 -2.05 20.76
C LEU A 124 3.65 -2.65 20.97
N ALA A 125 3.85 -3.90 20.62
CA ALA A 125 5.15 -4.56 20.66
C ALA A 125 6.20 -3.80 19.82
N PHE A 126 5.82 -3.40 18.59
CA PHE A 126 6.68 -2.57 17.73
C PHE A 126 7.05 -1.22 18.39
N ALA A 127 6.06 -0.55 19.01
CA ALA A 127 6.28 0.74 19.67
C ALA A 127 7.17 0.63 20.92
N THR A 128 7.21 -0.55 21.56
CA THR A 128 8.09 -0.86 22.71
C THR A 128 9.44 -1.45 22.31
N GLY A 129 9.70 -1.60 21.00
CA GLY A 129 10.97 -2.12 20.49
C GLY A 129 11.08 -3.65 20.51
N GLU A 130 9.95 -4.35 20.66
CA GLU A 130 9.91 -5.80 20.58
C GLU A 130 9.94 -6.26 19.11
N PRO A 131 10.57 -7.40 18.79
CA PRO A 131 10.62 -7.92 17.44
C PRO A 131 9.22 -8.33 16.95
N VAL A 132 8.79 -7.80 15.82
CA VAL A 132 7.50 -8.09 15.19
C VAL A 132 7.66 -8.48 13.72
N PRO A 133 6.70 -9.20 13.12
CA PRO A 133 6.68 -9.43 11.69
C PRO A 133 6.67 -8.10 10.91
N ARG A 134 7.51 -7.97 9.89
CA ARG A 134 7.68 -6.72 9.13
C ARG A 134 6.53 -6.43 8.16
N LEU A 135 5.77 -7.45 7.74
CA LEU A 135 4.72 -7.33 6.74
C LEU A 135 3.46 -8.09 7.15
N PHE A 136 2.36 -7.36 7.24
CA PHE A 136 1.01 -7.92 7.37
C PHE A 136 0.30 -7.81 6.00
N ALA A 137 0.52 -8.81 5.14
CA ALA A 137 -0.06 -8.85 3.80
C ALA A 137 -1.33 -9.73 3.78
N PRO A 138 -2.49 -9.17 3.42
CA PRO A 138 -3.72 -9.92 3.23
C PRO A 138 -3.66 -10.81 1.97
N GLU A 139 -4.57 -11.79 1.88
CA GLU A 139 -4.58 -12.77 0.78
C GLU A 139 -4.75 -12.16 -0.61
N TRP A 140 -5.43 -11.01 -0.73
CA TRP A 140 -5.65 -10.38 -2.03
C TRP A 140 -4.33 -9.86 -2.63
N ILE A 141 -3.37 -9.37 -1.82
CA ILE A 141 -2.03 -9.01 -2.28
C ILE A 141 -1.26 -10.25 -2.73
N ARG A 142 -1.38 -11.36 -1.98
CA ARG A 142 -0.69 -12.61 -2.36
C ARG A 142 -1.21 -13.15 -3.70
N ARG A 143 -2.50 -12.99 -3.99
CA ARG A 143 -3.09 -13.36 -5.29
C ARG A 143 -2.56 -12.50 -6.42
N ASP A 144 -2.48 -11.18 -6.24
CA ASP A 144 -1.96 -10.26 -7.25
C ASP A 144 -0.47 -10.55 -7.57
N LEU A 145 0.35 -10.83 -6.55
CA LEU A 145 1.76 -11.20 -6.74
C LEU A 145 1.92 -12.53 -7.49
N ASN A 146 1.07 -13.53 -7.21
CA ASN A 146 1.09 -14.81 -7.92
C ASN A 146 0.60 -14.70 -9.38
N SER A 147 -0.25 -13.73 -9.69
CA SER A 147 -0.73 -13.48 -11.06
C SER A 147 0.29 -12.77 -11.96
N LEU A 148 1.31 -12.12 -11.38
CA LEU A 148 2.36 -11.41 -12.11
C LEU A 148 3.60 -12.29 -12.38
N GLY A 149 3.67 -13.47 -11.77
CA GLY A 149 4.81 -14.42 -11.87
C GLY A 149 4.53 -15.65 -12.76
N GLY A 150 3.43 -15.66 -13.53
CA GLY A 150 3.06 -16.74 -14.44
C GLY A 150 3.24 -16.38 -15.91
#